data_1aad5ee3b5a87311ce0284fd2ef33d6f
#
_entry.id   1aad5ee3b5a87311ce0284fd2ef33d6f
#
_cell.length_a   1.000
_cell.length_b   1.000
_cell.length_c   1.000
_cell.angle_alpha   90.00
_cell.angle_beta   90.00
_cell.angle_gamma   90.00
#
_symmetry.space_group_name_H-M   'P 1'
#
loop_
_entity.id
_entity.type
_entity.pdbx_description
1 polymer ?
#
loop_
_entity_poly.entity_id
_entity_poly.type
_entity_poly.pdbx_seq_one_letter_code
_entity_poly.pdbx_strand_id
1 'polypeptide(L)'
;MKVGYVRVSTKEQNTARQEILMEQLGVDKVYIEKVSGKNTNRPQLKAMLEFVRKGDTVVVESISRFARNTKDLLELIELLQEKKVEFISQKEAIDTTTPTGKFMLTIFGAVSELERSYILQRQREGIDAMPIDKKTGKKKSSKTGRVTGRPSMKYPKEWTKIYKQYTEKELNVKQICKLYDIPRSSFYVLVDRYKQENNLN
;
A
#
# COMPACT_ATOMS: atom_id res chain seq x y z
N MET A 1 -19.72 -26.18 2.33
CA MET A 1 -20.48 -25.47 3.38
C MET A 1 -20.55 -23.98 3.07
N LYS A 2 -21.50 -23.25 3.68
CA LYS A 2 -21.59 -21.79 3.56
C LYS A 2 -20.95 -21.12 4.78
N VAL A 3 -19.99 -20.24 4.57
CA VAL A 3 -19.25 -19.54 5.63
C VAL A 3 -19.52 -18.05 5.53
N GLY A 4 -20.09 -17.46 6.57
CA GLY A 4 -20.42 -16.04 6.63
C GLY A 4 -19.30 -15.20 7.20
N TYR A 5 -19.08 -14.01 6.64
CA TYR A 5 -18.22 -13.01 7.23
C TYR A 5 -19.00 -11.72 7.49
N VAL A 6 -18.98 -11.31 8.75
CA VAL A 6 -19.69 -10.12 9.26
C VAL A 6 -18.67 -9.14 9.81
N ARG A 7 -18.74 -7.86 9.43
CA ARG A 7 -17.86 -6.83 9.98
C ARG A 7 -18.65 -5.62 10.48
N VAL A 8 -18.37 -5.22 11.72
CA VAL A 8 -18.93 -4.01 12.35
C VAL A 8 -17.81 -3.05 12.72
N SER A 9 -18.08 -1.73 12.63
CA SER A 9 -17.08 -0.68 12.80
C SER A 9 -16.79 -0.32 14.25
N THR A 10 -17.69 -0.63 15.19
CA THR A 10 -17.55 -0.36 16.63
C THR A 10 -17.99 -1.56 17.46
N LYS A 11 -17.46 -1.67 18.70
CA LYS A 11 -17.85 -2.74 19.63
C LYS A 11 -19.34 -2.70 20.01
N GLU A 12 -19.97 -1.55 19.90
CA GLU A 12 -21.37 -1.29 20.30
C GLU A 12 -22.36 -1.45 19.13
N GLN A 13 -21.90 -1.58 17.89
CA GLN A 13 -22.80 -1.81 16.77
C GLN A 13 -23.42 -3.20 16.86
N ASN A 14 -24.76 -3.22 16.85
CA ASN A 14 -25.54 -4.45 16.90
C ASN A 14 -25.31 -5.29 15.64
N THR A 15 -24.74 -6.48 15.82
CA THR A 15 -24.52 -7.46 14.75
C THR A 15 -25.78 -8.26 14.43
N ALA A 16 -26.82 -8.20 15.29
CA ALA A 16 -27.99 -9.04 15.21
C ALA A 16 -28.67 -9.04 13.82
N ARG A 17 -28.76 -7.88 13.18
CA ARG A 17 -29.34 -7.81 11.82
C ARG A 17 -28.53 -8.62 10.81
N GLN A 18 -27.20 -8.56 10.87
CA GLN A 18 -26.33 -9.31 9.94
C GLN A 18 -26.31 -10.81 10.29
N GLU A 19 -26.40 -11.15 11.57
CA GLU A 19 -26.47 -12.54 12.01
C GLU A 19 -27.79 -13.20 11.57
N ILE A 20 -28.93 -12.53 11.75
CA ILE A 20 -30.23 -12.97 11.22
C ILE A 20 -30.17 -13.17 9.70
N LEU A 21 -29.54 -12.23 8.97
CA LEU A 21 -29.37 -12.38 7.52
C LEU A 21 -28.55 -13.65 7.19
N MET A 22 -27.47 -13.92 7.92
CA MET A 22 -26.65 -15.11 7.70
C MET A 22 -27.45 -16.41 7.98
N GLU A 23 -28.28 -16.43 9.02
CA GLU A 23 -29.19 -17.55 9.28
C GLU A 23 -30.20 -17.78 8.14
N GLN A 24 -30.84 -16.70 7.66
CA GLN A 24 -31.78 -16.76 6.52
C GLN A 24 -31.10 -17.28 5.23
N LEU A 25 -29.82 -17.03 5.05
CA LEU A 25 -29.04 -17.51 3.91
C LEU A 25 -28.53 -18.93 4.08
N GLY A 26 -28.83 -19.58 5.22
CA GLY A 26 -28.39 -20.92 5.53
C GLY A 26 -26.87 -21.04 5.68
N VAL A 27 -26.27 -20.05 6.36
CA VAL A 27 -24.83 -20.05 6.65
C VAL A 27 -24.52 -20.99 7.80
N ASP A 28 -23.59 -21.92 7.59
CA ASP A 28 -23.23 -22.94 8.56
C ASP A 28 -22.31 -22.41 9.69
N LYS A 29 -21.45 -21.43 9.35
CA LYS A 29 -20.49 -20.85 10.29
C LYS A 29 -20.26 -19.37 10.01
N VAL A 30 -20.28 -18.52 11.03
CA VAL A 30 -20.10 -17.08 10.91
C VAL A 30 -18.81 -16.62 11.61
N TYR A 31 -18.02 -15.79 10.93
CA TYR A 31 -16.86 -15.09 11.48
C TYR A 31 -17.22 -13.61 11.66
N ILE A 32 -17.16 -13.12 12.91
CA ILE A 32 -17.55 -11.75 13.26
C ILE A 32 -16.33 -10.90 13.58
N GLU A 33 -16.07 -9.91 12.75
CA GLU A 33 -14.97 -8.95 12.90
C GLU A 33 -15.46 -7.63 13.51
N LYS A 34 -14.95 -7.26 14.68
CA LYS A 34 -15.31 -6.03 15.40
C LYS A 34 -14.23 -4.96 15.27
N VAL A 35 -13.97 -4.53 14.02
CA VAL A 35 -12.94 -3.51 13.71
C VAL A 35 -13.42 -2.54 12.64
N SER A 36 -12.93 -1.29 12.72
CA SER A 36 -13.25 -0.29 11.70
C SER A 36 -12.64 -0.68 10.34
N GLY A 37 -13.27 -0.23 9.24
CA GLY A 37 -12.79 -0.49 7.88
C GLY A 37 -11.37 0.03 7.59
N LYS A 38 -10.86 0.97 8.39
CA LYS A 38 -9.49 1.51 8.27
C LYS A 38 -8.43 0.61 8.92
N ASN A 39 -8.81 -0.28 9.83
CA ASN A 39 -7.86 -1.16 10.51
C ASN A 39 -7.43 -2.29 9.57
N THR A 40 -6.12 -2.48 9.44
CA THR A 40 -5.52 -3.54 8.60
C THR A 40 -5.53 -4.91 9.29
N ASN A 41 -5.60 -4.93 10.62
CA ASN A 41 -5.61 -6.18 11.37
C ASN A 41 -7.05 -6.74 11.44
N ARG A 42 -7.28 -7.84 10.74
CA ARG A 42 -8.56 -8.56 10.66
C ARG A 42 -8.37 -10.03 10.99
N PRO A 43 -8.22 -10.35 12.29
CA PRO A 43 -7.95 -11.73 12.70
C PRO A 43 -9.05 -12.72 12.29
N GLN A 44 -10.33 -12.28 12.31
CA GLN A 44 -11.43 -13.15 11.93
C GLN A 44 -11.47 -13.40 10.42
N LEU A 45 -11.13 -12.40 9.58
CA LEU A 45 -10.99 -12.60 8.15
C LEU A 45 -9.87 -13.61 7.85
N LYS A 46 -8.72 -13.48 8.50
CA LYS A 46 -7.61 -14.42 8.33
C LYS A 46 -8.00 -15.85 8.74
N ALA A 47 -8.60 -15.99 9.92
CA ALA A 47 -9.08 -17.28 10.40
C ALA A 47 -10.12 -17.91 9.46
N MET A 48 -11.02 -17.12 8.89
CA MET A 48 -11.97 -17.58 7.88
C MET A 48 -11.25 -18.05 6.62
N LEU A 49 -10.31 -17.24 6.09
CA LEU A 49 -9.55 -17.60 4.89
C LEU A 49 -8.71 -18.87 5.07
N GLU A 50 -8.18 -19.12 6.29
CA GLU A 50 -7.46 -20.36 6.61
C GLU A 50 -8.41 -21.56 6.75
N PHE A 51 -9.64 -21.32 7.21
CA PHE A 51 -10.63 -22.38 7.45
C PHE A 51 -11.26 -22.91 6.17
N VAL A 52 -11.61 -22.01 5.22
CA VAL A 52 -12.37 -22.38 4.02
C VAL A 52 -11.57 -23.29 3.08
N ARG A 53 -12.27 -24.24 2.47
CA ARG A 53 -11.70 -25.28 1.60
C ARG A 53 -12.47 -25.35 0.29
N LYS A 54 -11.91 -26.11 -0.66
CA LYS A 54 -12.54 -26.38 -1.95
C LYS A 54 -14.00 -26.81 -1.79
N GLY A 55 -14.90 -26.14 -2.51
CA GLY A 55 -16.34 -26.40 -2.52
C GLY A 55 -17.13 -25.64 -1.45
N ASP A 56 -16.45 -24.87 -0.58
CA ASP A 56 -17.12 -23.94 0.32
C ASP A 56 -17.54 -22.67 -0.41
N THR A 57 -18.48 -21.93 0.20
CA THR A 57 -18.96 -20.63 -0.31
C THR A 57 -18.84 -19.60 0.79
N VAL A 58 -18.12 -18.52 0.56
CA VAL A 58 -18.07 -17.36 1.46
C VAL A 58 -19.23 -16.42 1.15
N VAL A 59 -20.02 -16.08 2.17
CA VAL A 59 -21.21 -15.22 2.06
C VAL A 59 -21.01 -13.96 2.88
N VAL A 60 -21.29 -12.80 2.27
CA VAL A 60 -21.21 -11.49 2.93
C VAL A 60 -22.48 -10.67 2.66
N GLU A 61 -22.83 -9.76 3.59
CA GLU A 61 -23.94 -8.82 3.38
C GLU A 61 -23.61 -7.87 2.21
N SER A 62 -22.38 -7.32 2.17
CA SER A 62 -21.93 -6.41 1.12
C SER A 62 -20.41 -6.44 0.96
N ILE A 63 -19.95 -6.07 -0.23
CA ILE A 63 -18.53 -5.92 -0.56
C ILE A 63 -17.83 -4.99 0.43
N SER A 64 -18.47 -3.90 0.83
CA SER A 64 -17.89 -2.92 1.77
C SER A 64 -17.61 -3.50 3.17
N ARG A 65 -18.25 -4.62 3.54
CA ARG A 65 -17.96 -5.37 4.77
C ARG A 65 -16.78 -6.32 4.59
N PHE A 66 -16.64 -6.88 3.41
CA PHE A 66 -15.58 -7.84 3.07
C PHE A 66 -14.25 -7.15 2.74
N ALA A 67 -14.27 -6.19 1.84
CA ALA A 67 -13.09 -5.48 1.37
C ALA A 67 -13.09 -4.00 1.77
N ARG A 68 -11.92 -3.36 1.78
CA ARG A 68 -11.73 -1.94 2.10
C ARG A 68 -11.76 -1.05 0.86
N ASN A 69 -11.32 -1.59 -0.24
CA ASN A 69 -11.28 -0.97 -1.55
C ASN A 69 -11.31 -2.07 -2.61
N THR A 70 -11.40 -1.69 -3.86
CA THR A 70 -11.54 -2.63 -4.98
C THR A 70 -10.30 -3.52 -5.13
N LYS A 71 -9.10 -3.02 -4.86
CA LYS A 71 -7.87 -3.82 -4.89
C LYS A 71 -7.90 -4.93 -3.84
N ASP A 72 -8.23 -4.58 -2.58
CA ASP A 72 -8.38 -5.53 -1.46
C ASP A 72 -9.45 -6.61 -1.79
N LEU A 73 -10.55 -6.20 -2.48
CA LEU A 73 -11.58 -7.15 -2.95
C LEU A 73 -11.00 -8.15 -3.95
N LEU A 74 -10.31 -7.67 -4.97
CA LEU A 74 -9.76 -8.54 -6.02
C LEU A 74 -8.73 -9.52 -5.46
N GLU A 75 -7.83 -9.06 -4.59
CA GLU A 75 -6.85 -9.91 -3.90
C GLU A 75 -7.54 -11.00 -3.07
N LEU A 76 -8.61 -10.64 -2.33
CA LEU A 76 -9.37 -11.61 -1.54
C LEU A 76 -10.13 -12.61 -2.42
N ILE A 77 -10.72 -12.17 -3.52
CA ILE A 77 -11.42 -13.04 -4.47
C ILE A 77 -10.43 -13.99 -5.16
N GLU A 78 -9.25 -13.51 -5.55
CA GLU A 78 -8.19 -14.34 -6.14
C GLU A 78 -7.77 -15.46 -5.18
N LEU A 79 -7.53 -15.13 -3.90
CA LEU A 79 -7.24 -16.12 -2.86
C LEU A 79 -8.35 -17.16 -2.69
N LEU A 80 -9.63 -16.76 -2.76
CA LEU A 80 -10.75 -17.69 -2.70
C LEU A 80 -10.80 -18.59 -3.95
N GLN A 81 -10.56 -18.03 -5.13
CA GLN A 81 -10.54 -18.78 -6.40
C GLN A 81 -9.42 -19.82 -6.44
N GLU A 82 -8.20 -19.48 -5.97
CA GLU A 82 -7.08 -20.40 -5.84
C GLU A 82 -7.46 -21.61 -4.96
N LYS A 83 -8.21 -21.35 -3.90
CA LYS A 83 -8.74 -22.39 -3.02
C LYS A 83 -9.97 -23.13 -3.57
N LYS A 84 -10.49 -22.70 -4.73
CA LYS A 84 -11.75 -23.19 -5.32
C LYS A 84 -12.95 -23.00 -4.37
N VAL A 85 -12.99 -21.85 -3.72
CA VAL A 85 -14.05 -21.37 -2.84
C VAL A 85 -14.84 -20.30 -3.58
N GLU A 86 -16.16 -20.41 -3.56
CA GLU A 86 -17.07 -19.46 -4.20
C GLU A 86 -17.38 -18.28 -3.26
N PHE A 87 -17.80 -17.16 -3.85
CA PHE A 87 -18.10 -15.93 -3.12
C PHE A 87 -19.47 -15.38 -3.48
N ILE A 88 -20.25 -14.98 -2.48
CA ILE A 88 -21.57 -14.36 -2.64
C ILE A 88 -21.63 -13.06 -1.84
N SER A 89 -21.99 -11.96 -2.51
CA SER A 89 -22.35 -10.68 -1.89
C SER A 89 -23.82 -10.37 -2.13
N GLN A 90 -24.60 -10.29 -1.06
CA GLN A 90 -26.06 -10.17 -1.14
C GLN A 90 -26.49 -8.82 -1.71
N LYS A 91 -25.95 -7.72 -1.17
CA LYS A 91 -26.35 -6.38 -1.54
C LYS A 91 -26.05 -6.04 -3.01
N GLU A 92 -24.91 -6.45 -3.49
CA GLU A 92 -24.48 -6.22 -4.87
C GLU A 92 -24.95 -7.32 -5.85
N ALA A 93 -25.66 -8.34 -5.34
CA ALA A 93 -26.13 -9.49 -6.11
C ALA A 93 -25.00 -10.17 -6.93
N ILE A 94 -23.82 -10.26 -6.34
CA ILE A 94 -22.65 -10.93 -6.95
C ILE A 94 -22.59 -12.35 -6.42
N ASP A 95 -22.60 -13.30 -7.33
CA ASP A 95 -22.50 -14.73 -7.05
C ASP A 95 -21.51 -15.37 -8.02
N THR A 96 -20.32 -15.76 -7.53
CA THR A 96 -19.28 -16.36 -8.36
C THR A 96 -19.58 -17.78 -8.81
N THR A 97 -20.62 -18.41 -8.29
CA THR A 97 -21.10 -19.70 -8.82
C THR A 97 -21.69 -19.53 -10.21
N THR A 98 -22.14 -18.31 -10.55
CA THR A 98 -22.77 -17.98 -11.83
C THR A 98 -21.79 -17.32 -12.81
N PRO A 99 -21.96 -17.55 -14.14
CA PRO A 99 -21.16 -16.83 -15.15
C PRO A 99 -21.29 -15.30 -15.03
N THR A 100 -22.50 -14.81 -14.76
CA THR A 100 -22.78 -13.39 -14.61
C THR A 100 -22.02 -12.77 -13.42
N GLY A 101 -21.98 -13.45 -12.27
CA GLY A 101 -21.22 -12.98 -11.12
C GLY A 101 -19.72 -12.94 -11.37
N LYS A 102 -19.16 -13.93 -12.06
CA LYS A 102 -17.75 -13.92 -12.50
C LYS A 102 -17.46 -12.77 -13.45
N PHE A 103 -18.34 -12.50 -14.40
CA PHE A 103 -18.24 -11.38 -15.32
C PHE A 103 -18.28 -10.03 -14.58
N MET A 104 -19.18 -9.87 -13.62
CA MET A 104 -19.25 -8.66 -12.80
C MET A 104 -17.95 -8.39 -12.05
N LEU A 105 -17.30 -9.40 -11.46
CA LEU A 105 -16.00 -9.25 -10.83
C LEU A 105 -14.91 -8.83 -11.81
N THR A 106 -14.92 -9.34 -13.02
CA THR A 106 -13.99 -8.93 -14.09
C THR A 106 -14.17 -7.44 -14.42
N ILE A 107 -15.41 -6.95 -14.50
CA ILE A 107 -15.69 -5.52 -14.70
C ILE A 107 -15.15 -4.69 -13.53
N PHE A 108 -15.38 -5.11 -12.28
CA PHE A 108 -14.83 -4.41 -11.12
C PHE A 108 -13.30 -4.32 -11.16
N GLY A 109 -12.63 -5.40 -11.61
CA GLY A 109 -11.18 -5.41 -11.83
C GLY A 109 -10.74 -4.38 -12.86
N ALA A 110 -11.37 -4.38 -14.02
CA ALA A 110 -11.05 -3.47 -15.12
C ALA A 110 -11.29 -1.99 -14.72
N VAL A 111 -12.41 -1.70 -14.03
CA VAL A 111 -12.70 -0.33 -13.54
C VAL A 111 -11.65 0.13 -12.53
N SER A 112 -11.21 -0.74 -11.63
CA SER A 112 -10.15 -0.40 -10.66
C SER A 112 -8.82 -0.09 -11.31
N GLU A 113 -8.45 -0.82 -12.33
CA GLU A 113 -7.22 -0.58 -13.07
C GLU A 113 -7.29 0.73 -13.86
N LEU A 114 -8.45 1.02 -14.44
CA LEU A 114 -8.72 2.29 -15.12
C LEU A 114 -8.62 3.47 -14.14
N GLU A 115 -9.25 3.40 -12.98
CA GLU A 115 -9.14 4.43 -11.94
C GLU A 115 -7.69 4.66 -11.52
N ARG A 116 -6.92 3.59 -11.33
CA ARG A 116 -5.50 3.68 -11.00
C ARG A 116 -4.71 4.36 -12.11
N SER A 117 -4.97 4.03 -13.36
CA SER A 117 -4.30 4.65 -14.52
C SER A 117 -4.57 6.15 -14.58
N TYR A 118 -5.81 6.58 -14.37
CA TYR A 118 -6.18 7.99 -14.31
C TYR A 118 -5.53 8.74 -13.14
N ILE A 119 -5.40 8.10 -11.98
CA ILE A 119 -4.69 8.71 -10.83
C ILE A 119 -3.21 8.93 -11.18
N LEU A 120 -2.55 7.94 -11.77
CA LEU A 120 -1.14 8.04 -12.17
C LEU A 120 -0.94 9.07 -13.28
N GLN A 121 -1.86 9.13 -14.25
CA GLN A 121 -1.82 10.15 -15.30
C GLN A 121 -1.95 11.55 -14.73
N ARG A 122 -2.96 11.82 -13.91
CA ARG A 122 -3.13 13.11 -13.21
C ARG A 122 -1.93 13.48 -12.36
N GLN A 123 -1.30 12.50 -11.70
CA GLN A 123 -0.08 12.73 -10.94
C GLN A 123 1.09 13.15 -11.84
N ARG A 124 1.27 12.50 -12.99
CA ARG A 124 2.31 12.86 -13.98
C ARG A 124 2.06 14.27 -14.53
N GLU A 125 0.84 14.55 -14.98
CA GLU A 125 0.45 15.89 -15.47
C GLU A 125 0.70 16.96 -14.40
N GLY A 126 0.34 16.68 -13.14
CA GLY A 126 0.61 17.59 -12.02
C GLY A 126 2.11 17.81 -11.77
N ILE A 127 2.96 16.78 -11.91
CA ILE A 127 4.42 16.93 -11.83
C ILE A 127 4.95 17.68 -13.05
N ASP A 128 4.40 17.42 -14.24
CA ASP A 128 4.84 18.06 -15.48
C ASP A 128 4.51 19.56 -15.52
N ALA A 129 3.42 19.96 -14.90
CA ALA A 129 3.04 21.36 -14.74
C ALA A 129 3.84 22.11 -13.66
N MET A 130 4.66 21.42 -12.84
CA MET A 130 5.44 22.09 -11.79
C MET A 130 6.55 22.97 -12.39
N PRO A 131 6.79 24.18 -11.83
CA PRO A 131 7.91 25.04 -12.26
C PRO A 131 9.26 24.38 -11.96
N ILE A 132 10.26 24.69 -12.77
CA ILE A 132 11.64 24.23 -12.57
C ILE A 132 12.32 25.16 -11.57
N ASP A 133 12.90 24.58 -10.53
CA ASP A 133 13.75 25.29 -9.58
C ASP A 133 15.09 25.66 -10.25
N LYS A 134 15.37 26.96 -10.33
CA LYS A 134 16.56 27.49 -11.02
C LYS A 134 17.88 27.01 -10.42
N LYS A 135 17.90 26.65 -9.12
CA LYS A 135 19.14 26.20 -8.42
C LYS A 135 19.44 24.73 -8.66
N THR A 136 18.41 23.90 -8.75
CA THR A 136 18.58 22.45 -8.81
C THR A 136 18.24 21.85 -10.18
N GLY A 137 17.63 22.62 -11.09
CA GLY A 137 17.16 22.15 -12.38
C GLY A 137 15.99 21.13 -12.29
N LYS A 138 15.42 20.91 -11.09
CA LYS A 138 14.37 19.96 -10.84
C LYS A 138 13.02 20.65 -10.67
N LYS A 139 11.95 19.91 -10.92
CA LYS A 139 10.57 20.41 -10.70
C LYS A 139 10.31 20.67 -9.23
N LYS A 140 9.67 21.79 -8.90
CA LYS A 140 9.42 22.26 -7.53
C LYS A 140 7.93 22.42 -7.28
N SER A 141 7.43 21.82 -6.20
CA SER A 141 6.04 21.95 -5.80
C SER A 141 5.72 23.39 -5.36
N SER A 142 4.73 24.00 -5.99
CA SER A 142 4.23 25.34 -5.62
C SER A 142 3.61 25.36 -4.22
N LYS A 143 3.00 24.26 -3.79
CA LYS A 143 2.35 24.14 -2.46
C LYS A 143 3.33 23.92 -1.32
N THR A 144 4.33 23.08 -1.50
CA THR A 144 5.22 22.64 -0.41
C THR A 144 6.63 23.22 -0.51
N GLY A 145 6.97 23.85 -1.64
CA GLY A 145 8.32 24.34 -1.93
C GLY A 145 9.37 23.23 -2.10
N ARG A 146 8.96 21.95 -2.02
CA ARG A 146 9.88 20.80 -2.13
C ARG A 146 10.19 20.52 -3.59
N VAL A 147 11.42 20.16 -3.85
CA VAL A 147 11.92 19.73 -5.17
C VAL A 147 11.62 18.25 -5.37
N THR A 148 11.27 17.85 -6.59
CA THR A 148 11.01 16.45 -6.94
C THR A 148 12.27 15.60 -6.88
N GLY A 149 12.10 14.32 -6.51
CA GLY A 149 13.16 13.34 -6.38
C GLY A 149 13.65 13.14 -4.95
N ARG A 150 14.65 12.27 -4.80
CA ARG A 150 15.25 12.00 -3.49
C ARG A 150 15.93 13.26 -2.96
N PRO A 151 15.69 13.66 -1.70
CA PRO A 151 16.41 14.78 -1.09
C PRO A 151 17.91 14.58 -1.21
N SER A 152 18.64 15.66 -1.50
CA SER A 152 20.10 15.61 -1.48
C SER A 152 20.58 15.23 -0.07
N MET A 153 21.58 14.39 -0.03
CA MET A 153 22.18 13.95 1.23
C MET A 153 22.77 15.18 1.96
N LYS A 154 22.45 15.32 3.24
CA LYS A 154 23.03 16.40 4.05
C LYS A 154 24.46 16.06 4.41
N TYR A 155 25.30 17.08 4.49
CA TYR A 155 26.63 16.91 5.06
C TYR A 155 26.54 16.51 6.54
N PRO A 156 27.38 15.59 7.03
CA PRO A 156 27.55 15.37 8.46
C PRO A 156 27.96 16.66 9.17
N LYS A 157 27.63 16.79 10.46
CA LYS A 157 27.93 18.01 11.24
C LYS A 157 29.40 18.44 11.20
N GLU A 158 30.32 17.49 11.14
CA GLU A 158 31.78 17.72 11.13
C GLU A 158 32.38 17.58 9.73
N TRP A 159 31.64 17.85 8.66
CA TRP A 159 32.07 17.56 7.30
C TRP A 159 33.40 18.22 6.92
N THR A 160 33.62 19.47 7.34
CA THR A 160 34.88 20.18 7.06
C THR A 160 36.08 19.47 7.65
N LYS A 161 35.96 18.95 8.89
CA LYS A 161 37.02 18.15 9.54
C LYS A 161 37.25 16.82 8.81
N ILE A 162 36.14 16.14 8.47
CA ILE A 162 36.18 14.87 7.73
C ILE A 162 36.84 15.05 6.39
N TYR A 163 36.52 16.11 5.65
CA TYR A 163 37.08 16.42 4.35
C TYR A 163 38.59 16.73 4.47
N LYS A 164 39.01 17.49 5.51
CA LYS A 164 40.40 17.78 5.80
C LYS A 164 41.22 16.51 6.06
N GLN A 165 40.73 15.65 6.94
CA GLN A 165 41.37 14.36 7.25
C GLN A 165 41.51 13.45 6.02
N TYR A 166 40.57 13.53 5.09
CA TYR A 166 40.64 12.82 3.81
C TYR A 166 41.70 13.40 2.86
N THR A 167 41.73 14.73 2.70
CA THR A 167 42.66 15.41 1.78
C THR A 167 44.09 15.38 2.27
N GLU A 168 44.33 15.51 3.57
CA GLU A 168 45.64 15.43 4.21
C GLU A 168 46.12 13.98 4.40
N LYS A 169 45.29 12.99 3.98
CA LYS A 169 45.60 11.55 4.10
C LYS A 169 45.81 11.08 5.55
N GLU A 170 45.31 11.81 6.53
CA GLU A 170 45.38 11.41 7.95
C GLU A 170 44.63 10.10 8.20
N LEU A 171 43.48 9.95 7.56
CA LEU A 171 42.64 8.74 7.63
C LEU A 171 42.31 8.25 6.22
N ASN A 172 42.31 6.94 6.04
CA ASN A 172 41.81 6.36 4.79
C ASN A 172 40.31 6.32 4.76
N VAL A 173 39.73 6.23 3.55
CA VAL A 173 38.23 6.24 3.35
C VAL A 173 37.52 5.17 4.18
N LYS A 174 38.12 3.99 4.37
CA LYS A 174 37.53 2.90 5.16
C LYS A 174 37.43 3.29 6.65
N GLN A 175 38.49 3.95 7.17
CA GLN A 175 38.50 4.45 8.55
C GLN A 175 37.51 5.57 8.76
N ILE A 176 37.43 6.55 7.84
CA ILE A 176 36.48 7.64 7.86
C ILE A 176 35.03 7.10 7.86
N CYS A 177 34.72 6.21 6.93
CA CYS A 177 33.38 5.62 6.83
C CYS A 177 32.97 4.89 8.12
N LYS A 178 33.91 4.20 8.76
CA LYS A 178 33.67 3.49 10.03
C LYS A 178 33.53 4.46 11.22
N LEU A 179 34.34 5.50 11.29
CA LEU A 179 34.38 6.45 12.41
C LEU A 179 33.15 7.35 12.43
N TYR A 180 32.70 7.79 11.26
CA TYR A 180 31.59 8.75 11.13
C TYR A 180 30.29 8.11 10.66
N ASP A 181 30.21 6.78 10.59
CA ASP A 181 29.03 6.01 10.15
C ASP A 181 28.48 6.47 8.79
N ILE A 182 29.37 6.67 7.82
CA ILE A 182 29.00 7.11 6.48
C ILE A 182 29.20 5.95 5.50
N PRO A 183 28.18 5.51 4.74
CA PRO A 183 28.36 4.53 3.67
C PRO A 183 29.39 5.01 2.64
N ARG A 184 30.27 4.12 2.18
CA ARG A 184 31.39 4.46 1.28
C ARG A 184 30.92 5.15 -0.01
N SER A 185 29.84 4.68 -0.60
CA SER A 185 29.24 5.31 -1.80
C SER A 185 28.76 6.73 -1.51
N SER A 186 28.15 6.93 -0.33
CA SER A 186 27.68 8.23 0.13
C SER A 186 28.83 9.21 0.37
N PHE A 187 29.93 8.72 0.91
CA PHE A 187 31.12 9.54 1.17
C PHE A 187 31.66 10.16 -0.11
N TYR A 188 31.85 9.38 -1.18
CA TYR A 188 32.36 9.91 -2.45
C TYR A 188 31.38 10.93 -3.08
N VAL A 189 30.08 10.67 -3.03
CA VAL A 189 29.06 11.64 -3.50
C VAL A 189 29.16 12.96 -2.73
N LEU A 190 29.40 12.92 -1.42
CA LEU A 190 29.57 14.13 -0.61
C LEU A 190 30.89 14.85 -0.94
N VAL A 191 31.98 14.11 -1.15
CA VAL A 191 33.29 14.68 -1.57
C VAL A 191 33.18 15.40 -2.90
N ASP A 192 32.60 14.75 -3.93
CA ASP A 192 32.47 15.33 -5.26
C ASP A 192 31.58 16.59 -5.22
N ARG A 193 30.46 16.54 -4.49
CA ARG A 193 29.62 17.71 -4.33
C ARG A 193 30.32 18.84 -3.60
N TYR A 194 31.08 18.57 -2.55
CA TYR A 194 31.81 19.57 -1.78
C TYR A 194 32.88 20.23 -2.64
N LYS A 195 33.59 19.46 -3.47
CA LYS A 195 34.56 19.98 -4.46
C LYS A 195 33.87 20.94 -5.43
N GLN A 196 32.73 20.53 -6.01
CA GLN A 196 31.96 21.36 -6.94
C GLN A 196 31.47 22.67 -6.30
N GLU A 197 30.91 22.58 -5.08
CA GLU A 197 30.38 23.75 -4.36
C GLU A 197 31.47 24.76 -3.95
N ASN A 198 32.68 24.31 -3.74
CA ASN A 198 33.80 25.15 -3.32
C ASN A 198 34.89 25.39 -4.41
N ASN A 199 34.60 25.00 -5.67
CA ASN A 199 35.53 25.10 -6.81
C ASN A 199 36.92 24.48 -6.50
N LEU A 200 36.96 23.35 -5.79
CA LEU A 200 38.18 22.61 -5.46
C LEU A 200 38.46 21.55 -6.55
N ASN A 201 39.67 21.51 -7.06
CA ASN A 201 40.09 20.49 -8.04
C ASN A 201 40.41 19.15 -7.39
#